data_9cf408683637d3b880c50f803b775ac9
#
_entry.id   9cf408683637d3b880c50f803b775ac9
#
_cell.length_a   1.000
_cell.length_b   1.000
_cell.length_c   1.000
_cell.angle_alpha   90.00
_cell.angle_beta   90.00
_cell.angle_gamma   90.00
#
_symmetry.space_group_name_H-M   'P 1'
#
loop_
_entity.id
_entity.type
_entity.pdbx_description
1 polymer ?
#
loop_
_entity_poly.entity_id
_entity_poly.type
_entity_poly.pdbx_seq_one_letter_code
_entity_poly.pdbx_strand_id
1 'polypeptide(L)'
;MNKSKLKEFFMCTRPHSYPASIAPVLFGATYALGYEIKFSILKFILFLLACLLIQAATNLFNEYYDYKHGLDKVDSEGISGSIVKGNLSPREVMVGALVLYALAFVLGLILTLMTSFYVLLVGLVCMLAGYFYTGGKYPIAYSPFGEVVSGFFMGTIIIALSFYFQTGFVNADIIVVSLPLFIMIGAILLANNIRDLDNDKESGRRTYAILVGRNN
;
A
#
# COMPACT_ATOMS: atom_id res chain seq x y z
N MET A 1 -8.12 3.61 -24.92
CA MET A 1 -7.80 4.76 -24.02
C MET A 1 -6.80 5.66 -24.74
N ASN A 2 -7.02 6.99 -24.81
CA ASN A 2 -6.07 7.94 -25.44
C ASN A 2 -4.76 7.96 -24.63
N LYS A 3 -3.59 8.21 -25.29
CA LYS A 3 -2.27 8.27 -24.64
C LYS A 3 -2.24 9.21 -23.42
N SER A 4 -2.99 10.32 -23.47
CA SER A 4 -3.14 11.25 -22.35
C SER A 4 -3.84 10.59 -21.14
N LYS A 5 -4.95 9.91 -21.35
CA LYS A 5 -5.68 9.21 -20.26
C LYS A 5 -4.86 8.07 -19.64
N LEU A 6 -4.06 7.35 -20.44
CA LEU A 6 -3.18 6.30 -19.92
C LEU A 6 -2.11 6.88 -18.99
N LYS A 7 -1.54 8.03 -19.37
CA LYS A 7 -0.57 8.75 -18.51
C LYS A 7 -1.22 9.19 -17.20
N GLU A 8 -2.41 9.80 -17.26
CA GLU A 8 -3.15 10.21 -16.06
C GLU A 8 -3.47 9.02 -15.15
N PHE A 9 -3.95 7.92 -15.72
CA PHE A 9 -4.22 6.70 -14.97
C PHE A 9 -2.95 6.17 -14.27
N PHE A 10 -1.82 6.14 -14.99
CA PHE A 10 -0.54 5.75 -14.39
C PHE A 10 -0.10 6.70 -13.27
N MET A 11 -0.29 8.01 -13.44
CA MET A 11 0.03 8.99 -12.37
C MET A 11 -0.85 8.79 -11.13
N CYS A 12 -2.14 8.43 -11.29
CA CYS A 12 -3.03 8.09 -10.16
C CYS A 12 -2.55 6.89 -9.36
N THR A 13 -1.79 5.96 -9.94
CA THR A 13 -1.18 4.85 -9.19
C THR A 13 -0.04 5.30 -8.28
N ARG A 14 0.34 6.59 -8.32
CA ARG A 14 1.39 7.22 -7.51
C ARG A 14 2.73 6.48 -7.59
N PRO A 15 3.38 6.39 -8.79
CA PRO A 15 4.62 5.60 -8.98
C PRO A 15 5.77 6.00 -8.05
N HIS A 16 5.81 7.28 -7.60
CA HIS A 16 6.79 7.78 -6.64
C HIS A 16 6.69 7.09 -5.27
N SER A 17 5.56 6.44 -4.96
CA SER A 17 5.37 5.69 -3.70
C SER A 17 5.81 4.22 -3.79
N TYR A 18 6.10 3.69 -4.98
CA TYR A 18 6.48 2.28 -5.17
C TYR A 18 7.73 1.84 -4.38
N PRO A 19 8.73 2.70 -4.11
CA PRO A 19 9.83 2.33 -3.22
C PRO A 19 9.38 1.80 -1.85
N ALA A 20 8.22 2.25 -1.33
CA ALA A 20 7.67 1.77 -0.08
C ALA A 20 7.21 0.29 -0.10
N SER A 21 6.98 -0.30 -1.30
CA SER A 21 6.77 -1.75 -1.46
C SER A 21 8.03 -2.47 -1.93
N ILE A 22 8.83 -1.84 -2.81
CA ILE A 22 10.03 -2.45 -3.38
C ILE A 22 11.08 -2.71 -2.28
N ALA A 23 11.34 -1.72 -1.42
CA ALA A 23 12.36 -1.83 -0.38
C ALA A 23 12.07 -2.98 0.62
N PRO A 24 10.85 -3.15 1.17
CA PRO A 24 10.54 -4.30 2.01
C PRO A 24 10.67 -5.66 1.31
N VAL A 25 10.25 -5.76 0.04
CA VAL A 25 10.40 -7.00 -0.73
C VAL A 25 11.88 -7.34 -0.92
N LEU A 26 12.69 -6.36 -1.32
CA LEU A 26 14.14 -6.53 -1.45
C LEU A 26 14.78 -6.90 -0.12
N PHE A 27 14.41 -6.21 0.96
CA PHE A 27 14.98 -6.45 2.28
C PHE A 27 14.73 -7.88 2.75
N GLY A 28 13.47 -8.37 2.72
CA GLY A 28 13.15 -9.73 3.14
C GLY A 28 13.83 -10.80 2.27
N ALA A 29 13.90 -10.58 0.95
CA ALA A 29 14.57 -11.49 0.02
C ALA A 29 16.09 -11.52 0.23
N THR A 30 16.74 -10.37 0.44
CA THR A 30 18.20 -10.31 0.69
C THR A 30 18.57 -10.84 2.07
N TYR A 31 17.73 -10.59 3.09
CA TYR A 31 17.95 -11.18 4.42
C TYR A 31 17.91 -12.71 4.38
N ALA A 32 17.06 -13.29 3.52
CA ALA A 32 17.01 -14.74 3.32
C ALA A 32 18.32 -15.33 2.78
N LEU A 33 19.16 -14.56 2.08
CA LEU A 33 20.46 -15.04 1.58
C LEU A 33 21.47 -15.37 2.69
N GLY A 34 21.25 -14.89 3.91
CA GLY A 34 22.01 -15.28 5.10
C GLY A 34 21.75 -16.71 5.57
N TYR A 35 20.77 -17.38 4.97
CA TYR A 35 20.41 -18.78 5.25
C TYR A 35 20.87 -19.64 4.06
N GLU A 36 21.25 -20.91 4.32
CA GLU A 36 21.64 -21.85 3.26
C GLU A 36 20.43 -22.29 2.41
N ILE A 37 19.99 -21.40 1.51
CA ILE A 37 18.79 -21.60 0.69
C ILE A 37 19.12 -21.55 -0.81
N LYS A 38 18.28 -22.20 -1.62
CA LYS A 38 18.23 -21.99 -3.05
C LYS A 38 17.27 -20.86 -3.37
N PHE A 39 17.80 -19.67 -3.71
CA PHE A 39 17.00 -18.49 -4.04
C PHE A 39 16.06 -18.72 -5.24
N SER A 40 14.77 -18.43 -5.07
CA SER A 40 13.77 -18.57 -6.11
C SER A 40 13.44 -17.21 -6.75
N ILE A 41 14.09 -16.91 -7.87
CA ILE A 41 13.83 -15.68 -8.62
C ILE A 41 12.36 -15.57 -9.06
N LEU A 42 11.72 -16.70 -9.38
CA LEU A 42 10.32 -16.71 -9.79
C LEU A 42 9.39 -16.24 -8.66
N LYS A 43 9.53 -16.81 -7.44
CA LYS A 43 8.73 -16.37 -6.28
C LYS A 43 9.00 -14.91 -5.95
N PHE A 44 10.25 -14.46 -6.04
CA PHE A 44 10.64 -13.07 -5.83
C PHE A 44 9.91 -12.12 -6.80
N ILE A 45 9.94 -12.41 -8.10
CA ILE A 45 9.30 -11.57 -9.13
C ILE A 45 7.77 -11.57 -8.97
N LEU A 46 7.16 -12.74 -8.76
CA LEU A 46 5.70 -12.85 -8.57
C LEU A 46 5.24 -12.06 -7.35
N PHE A 47 5.99 -12.14 -6.23
CA PHE A 47 5.64 -11.40 -5.03
C PHE A 47 5.85 -9.90 -5.18
N LEU A 48 6.95 -9.47 -5.79
CA LEU A 48 7.21 -8.06 -6.08
C LEU A 48 6.09 -7.45 -6.94
N LEU A 49 5.70 -8.16 -8.01
CA LEU A 49 4.60 -7.71 -8.88
C LEU A 49 3.27 -7.65 -8.11
N ALA A 50 2.96 -8.66 -7.28
CA ALA A 50 1.75 -8.65 -6.47
C ALA A 50 1.71 -7.45 -5.52
N CYS A 51 2.81 -7.13 -4.82
CA CYS A 51 2.91 -5.96 -3.94
C CYS A 51 2.72 -4.65 -4.71
N LEU A 52 3.35 -4.50 -5.88
CA LEU A 52 3.19 -3.30 -6.71
C LEU A 52 1.76 -3.12 -7.22
N LEU A 53 1.09 -4.21 -7.63
CA LEU A 53 -0.30 -4.17 -8.07
C LEU A 53 -1.25 -3.80 -6.92
N ILE A 54 -1.05 -4.37 -5.73
CA ILE A 54 -1.85 -4.02 -4.53
C ILE A 54 -1.64 -2.55 -4.19
N GLN A 55 -0.40 -2.06 -4.18
CA GLN A 55 -0.11 -0.66 -3.88
C GLN A 55 -0.73 0.29 -4.90
N ALA A 56 -0.58 -0.01 -6.19
CA ALA A 56 -1.18 0.78 -7.27
C ALA A 56 -2.71 0.83 -7.12
N ALA A 57 -3.35 -0.31 -6.86
CA ALA A 57 -4.79 -0.38 -6.65
C ALA A 57 -5.24 0.37 -5.39
N THR A 58 -4.50 0.27 -4.28
CA THR A 58 -4.78 1.03 -3.05
C THR A 58 -4.72 2.53 -3.31
N ASN A 59 -3.74 3.01 -4.09
CA ASN A 59 -3.66 4.41 -4.49
C ASN A 59 -4.86 4.85 -5.36
N LEU A 60 -5.37 3.98 -6.24
CA LEU A 60 -6.59 4.25 -7.00
C LEU A 60 -7.85 4.25 -6.11
N PHE A 61 -7.93 3.37 -5.10
CA PHE A 61 -9.01 3.44 -4.10
C PHE A 61 -8.92 4.75 -3.32
N ASN A 62 -7.73 5.19 -2.93
CA ASN A 62 -7.55 6.48 -2.25
C ASN A 62 -8.08 7.62 -3.12
N GLU A 63 -7.67 7.70 -4.40
CA GLU A 63 -8.16 8.71 -5.34
C GLU A 63 -9.70 8.72 -5.47
N TYR A 64 -10.32 7.53 -5.58
CA TYR A 64 -11.76 7.40 -5.68
C TYR A 64 -12.49 7.83 -4.41
N TYR A 65 -12.03 7.37 -3.24
CA TYR A 65 -12.70 7.64 -1.98
C TYR A 65 -12.45 9.07 -1.50
N ASP A 66 -11.26 9.64 -1.73
CA ASP A 66 -10.96 11.04 -1.42
C ASP A 66 -11.86 11.97 -2.25
N TYR A 67 -12.05 11.68 -3.55
CA TYR A 67 -13.06 12.36 -4.38
C TYR A 67 -14.48 12.22 -3.82
N LYS A 68 -14.89 10.99 -3.48
CA LYS A 68 -16.25 10.68 -3.00
C LYS A 68 -16.58 11.37 -1.68
N HIS A 69 -15.58 11.55 -0.82
CA HIS A 69 -15.73 12.22 0.47
C HIS A 69 -15.48 13.74 0.40
N GLY A 70 -15.17 14.27 -0.78
CA GLY A 70 -14.94 15.71 -0.97
C GLY A 70 -13.64 16.21 -0.36
N LEU A 71 -12.66 15.33 -0.13
CA LEU A 71 -11.33 15.68 0.38
C LEU A 71 -10.48 16.39 -0.68
N ASP A 72 -10.57 15.92 -1.93
CA ASP A 72 -9.85 16.52 -3.05
C ASP A 72 -10.58 17.77 -3.52
N LYS A 73 -9.85 18.89 -3.54
CA LYS A 73 -10.28 20.16 -4.13
C LYS A 73 -9.44 20.42 -5.39
N VAL A 74 -9.98 21.19 -6.36
CA VAL A 74 -9.26 21.50 -7.62
C VAL A 74 -7.90 22.15 -7.36
N ASP A 75 -7.82 22.95 -6.30
CA ASP A 75 -6.63 23.70 -5.88
C ASP A 75 -5.78 22.96 -4.82
N SER A 76 -6.09 21.69 -4.52
CA SER A 76 -5.31 20.92 -3.55
C SER A 76 -3.87 20.72 -4.05
N GLU A 77 -2.90 21.07 -3.23
CA GLU A 77 -1.49 20.77 -3.45
C GLU A 77 -1.28 19.26 -3.31
N GLY A 78 -1.00 18.54 -4.40
CA GLY A 78 -0.74 17.11 -4.36
C GLY A 78 -0.81 16.44 -5.73
N ILE A 79 -0.49 15.16 -5.74
CA ILE A 79 -0.47 14.33 -6.96
C ILE A 79 -1.85 13.71 -7.22
N SER A 80 -2.77 13.79 -6.26
CA SER A 80 -4.16 13.35 -6.36
C SER A 80 -5.04 14.41 -7.07
N GLY A 81 -6.27 14.01 -7.38
CA GLY A 81 -7.26 14.92 -7.93
C GLY A 81 -7.47 14.81 -9.43
N SER A 82 -7.08 13.71 -10.08
CA SER A 82 -7.38 13.47 -11.50
C SER A 82 -8.89 13.35 -11.74
N ILE A 83 -9.65 12.84 -10.77
CA ILE A 83 -11.11 12.79 -10.86
C ILE A 83 -11.70 14.19 -10.73
N VAL A 84 -11.29 14.98 -9.73
CA VAL A 84 -11.78 16.34 -9.51
C VAL A 84 -11.47 17.26 -10.69
N LYS A 85 -10.29 17.08 -11.30
CA LYS A 85 -9.85 17.83 -12.50
C LYS A 85 -10.55 17.36 -13.79
N GLY A 86 -11.39 16.31 -13.72
CA GLY A 86 -12.11 15.77 -14.88
C GLY A 86 -11.24 14.97 -15.86
N ASN A 87 -9.99 14.65 -15.52
CA ASN A 87 -9.07 13.89 -16.38
C ASN A 87 -9.46 12.41 -16.49
N LEU A 88 -9.98 11.86 -15.39
CA LEU A 88 -10.52 10.49 -15.29
C LEU A 88 -11.90 10.49 -14.65
N SER A 89 -12.76 9.57 -15.06
CA SER A 89 -14.04 9.37 -14.39
C SER A 89 -13.88 8.49 -13.14
N PRO A 90 -14.73 8.66 -12.11
CA PRO A 90 -14.73 7.80 -10.93
C PRO A 90 -14.85 6.30 -11.27
N ARG A 91 -15.63 5.99 -12.31
CA ARG A 91 -15.80 4.61 -12.79
C ARG A 91 -14.51 4.04 -13.38
N GLU A 92 -13.78 4.82 -14.18
CA GLU A 92 -12.50 4.37 -14.76
C GLU A 92 -11.49 4.05 -13.66
N VAL A 93 -11.39 4.91 -12.62
CA VAL A 93 -10.48 4.71 -11.49
C VAL A 93 -10.87 3.49 -10.67
N MET A 94 -12.15 3.33 -10.32
CA MET A 94 -12.63 2.17 -9.55
C MET A 94 -12.44 0.85 -10.31
N VAL A 95 -12.81 0.81 -11.58
CA VAL A 95 -12.60 -0.40 -12.41
C VAL A 95 -11.13 -0.74 -12.52
N GLY A 96 -10.26 0.27 -12.71
CA GLY A 96 -8.82 0.06 -12.73
C GLY A 96 -8.29 -0.52 -11.42
N ALA A 97 -8.72 0.00 -10.27
CA ALA A 97 -8.34 -0.54 -8.96
C ALA A 97 -8.75 -2.01 -8.80
N LEU A 98 -10.00 -2.35 -9.17
CA LEU A 98 -10.50 -3.72 -9.11
C LEU A 98 -9.75 -4.68 -10.04
N VAL A 99 -9.40 -4.23 -11.26
CA VAL A 99 -8.58 -5.03 -12.20
C VAL A 99 -7.19 -5.30 -11.62
N LEU A 100 -6.52 -4.28 -11.06
CA LEU A 100 -5.20 -4.47 -10.44
C LEU A 100 -5.28 -5.41 -9.23
N TYR A 101 -6.34 -5.31 -8.41
CA TYR A 101 -6.56 -6.26 -7.30
C TYR A 101 -6.81 -7.68 -7.79
N ALA A 102 -7.61 -7.85 -8.84
CA ALA A 102 -7.85 -9.18 -9.41
C ALA A 102 -6.55 -9.81 -9.94
N LEU A 103 -5.70 -9.02 -10.62
CA LEU A 103 -4.38 -9.48 -11.07
C LEU A 103 -3.47 -9.84 -9.89
N ALA A 104 -3.41 -9.00 -8.84
CA ALA A 104 -2.65 -9.29 -7.63
C ALA A 104 -3.15 -10.56 -6.94
N PHE A 105 -4.47 -10.77 -6.87
CA PHE A 105 -5.08 -11.98 -6.32
C PHE A 105 -4.67 -13.24 -7.10
N VAL A 106 -4.66 -13.18 -8.44
CA VAL A 106 -4.17 -14.30 -9.28
C VAL A 106 -2.71 -14.62 -8.99
N LEU A 107 -1.84 -13.60 -8.86
CA LEU A 107 -0.43 -13.81 -8.48
C LEU A 107 -0.31 -14.42 -7.08
N GLY A 108 -1.15 -13.96 -6.14
CA GLY A 108 -1.24 -14.52 -4.80
C GLY A 108 -1.67 -15.99 -4.78
N LEU A 109 -2.63 -16.38 -5.64
CA LEU A 109 -3.01 -17.78 -5.82
C LEU A 109 -1.86 -18.63 -6.36
N ILE A 110 -1.12 -18.13 -7.35
CA ILE A 110 0.06 -18.84 -7.88
C ILE A 110 1.10 -19.04 -6.77
N LEU A 111 1.40 -18.00 -5.99
CA LEU A 111 2.32 -18.11 -4.85
C LEU A 111 1.81 -19.08 -3.78
N THR A 112 0.51 -19.10 -3.52
CA THR A 112 -0.13 -20.06 -2.61
C THR A 112 0.10 -21.51 -3.06
N LEU A 113 -0.13 -21.80 -4.34
CA LEU A 113 0.10 -23.13 -4.91
C LEU A 113 1.58 -23.53 -4.90
N MET A 114 2.49 -22.58 -4.96
CA MET A 114 3.95 -22.82 -4.88
C MET A 114 4.47 -22.98 -3.44
N THR A 115 3.66 -22.65 -2.42
CA THR A 115 4.13 -22.57 -1.03
C THR A 115 3.13 -23.15 -0.04
N SER A 116 2.18 -22.39 0.48
CA SER A 116 1.25 -22.82 1.51
C SER A 116 -0.07 -22.04 1.45
N PHE A 117 -1.15 -22.72 1.87
CA PHE A 117 -2.48 -22.11 2.01
C PHE A 117 -2.50 -20.88 2.96
N TYR A 118 -1.62 -20.83 3.95
CA TYR A 118 -1.51 -19.65 4.85
C TYR A 118 -1.18 -18.36 4.10
N VAL A 119 -0.46 -18.45 2.97
CA VAL A 119 -0.17 -17.29 2.10
C VAL A 119 -1.45 -16.65 1.55
N LEU A 120 -2.44 -17.47 1.17
CA LEU A 120 -3.72 -16.97 0.72
C LEU A 120 -4.44 -16.18 1.83
N LEU A 121 -4.46 -16.72 3.04
CA LEU A 121 -5.12 -16.06 4.17
C LEU A 121 -4.46 -14.71 4.50
N VAL A 122 -3.13 -14.68 4.60
CA VAL A 122 -2.39 -13.44 4.85
C VAL A 122 -2.57 -12.45 3.69
N GLY A 123 -2.51 -12.91 2.44
CA GLY A 123 -2.73 -12.09 1.26
C GLY A 123 -4.12 -11.44 1.23
N LEU A 124 -5.17 -12.20 1.57
CA LEU A 124 -6.54 -11.66 1.68
C LEU A 124 -6.64 -10.61 2.78
N VAL A 125 -6.03 -10.83 3.94
CA VAL A 125 -5.99 -9.83 5.03
C VAL A 125 -5.27 -8.57 4.58
N CYS A 126 -4.14 -8.68 3.86
CA CYS A 126 -3.43 -7.53 3.30
C CYS A 126 -4.29 -6.74 2.28
N MET A 127 -4.98 -7.44 1.38
CA MET A 127 -5.89 -6.81 0.42
C MET A 127 -7.06 -6.10 1.13
N LEU A 128 -7.67 -6.74 2.13
CA LEU A 128 -8.73 -6.12 2.93
C LEU A 128 -8.21 -4.88 3.66
N ALA A 129 -7.04 -4.93 4.27
CA ALA A 129 -6.41 -3.78 4.93
C ALA A 129 -6.16 -2.63 3.93
N GLY A 130 -5.65 -2.93 2.73
CA GLY A 130 -5.45 -1.94 1.67
C GLY A 130 -6.77 -1.29 1.20
N TYR A 131 -7.84 -2.06 1.04
CA TYR A 131 -9.15 -1.54 0.67
C TYR A 131 -9.75 -0.68 1.79
N PHE A 132 -9.80 -1.20 3.03
CA PHE A 132 -10.37 -0.49 4.17
C PHE A 132 -9.48 0.65 4.69
N TYR A 133 -8.29 0.81 4.11
CA TYR A 133 -7.45 1.94 4.46
C TYR A 133 -8.15 3.28 4.15
N THR A 134 -8.80 3.41 3.00
CA THR A 134 -9.60 4.60 2.62
C THR A 134 -11.06 4.28 2.30
N GLY A 135 -11.38 3.02 2.04
CA GLY A 135 -12.72 2.56 1.71
C GLY A 135 -13.58 2.19 2.93
N GLY A 136 -14.88 2.04 2.69
CA GLY A 136 -15.83 1.63 3.72
C GLY A 136 -16.38 2.79 4.54
N LYS A 137 -17.13 2.45 5.61
CA LYS A 137 -17.79 3.43 6.49
C LYS A 137 -16.83 4.07 7.50
N TYR A 138 -15.81 3.34 7.92
CA TYR A 138 -14.81 3.74 8.91
C TYR A 138 -13.40 3.48 8.38
N PRO A 139 -12.88 4.35 7.49
CA PRO A 139 -11.55 4.15 6.91
C PRO A 139 -10.45 4.23 7.97
N ILE A 140 -9.44 3.36 7.85
CA ILE A 140 -8.29 3.34 8.78
C ILE A 140 -7.54 4.67 8.72
N ALA A 141 -7.43 5.28 7.53
CA ALA A 141 -6.82 6.59 7.31
C ALA A 141 -7.50 7.74 8.07
N TYR A 142 -8.74 7.55 8.54
CA TYR A 142 -9.47 8.57 9.34
C TYR A 142 -9.22 8.42 10.83
N SER A 143 -8.49 7.39 11.24
CA SER A 143 -8.16 7.05 12.63
C SER A 143 -6.71 7.42 12.96
N PRO A 144 -6.34 7.49 14.25
CA PRO A 144 -4.95 7.73 14.67
C PRO A 144 -4.02 6.52 14.50
N PHE A 145 -4.52 5.43 13.91
CA PHE A 145 -3.76 4.18 13.72
C PHE A 145 -3.22 4.00 12.30
N GLY A 146 -3.48 4.96 11.39
CA GLY A 146 -3.08 4.86 9.98
C GLY A 146 -1.59 4.58 9.78
N GLU A 147 -0.74 5.30 10.51
CA GLU A 147 0.72 5.16 10.46
C GLU A 147 1.20 3.79 10.93
N VAL A 148 0.64 3.30 12.05
CA VAL A 148 0.98 1.99 12.62
C VAL A 148 0.53 0.87 11.69
N VAL A 149 -0.69 0.95 11.15
CA VAL A 149 -1.23 -0.05 10.21
C VAL A 149 -0.40 -0.07 8.92
N SER A 150 -0.06 1.08 8.35
CA SER A 150 0.80 1.14 7.16
C SER A 150 2.18 0.56 7.42
N GLY A 151 2.84 0.93 8.53
CA GLY A 151 4.13 0.38 8.93
C GLY A 151 4.07 -1.14 9.10
N PHE A 152 3.02 -1.65 9.75
CA PHE A 152 2.85 -3.08 9.98
C PHE A 152 2.68 -3.87 8.68
N PHE A 153 1.72 -3.47 7.82
CA PHE A 153 1.47 -4.22 6.59
C PHE A 153 2.58 -4.04 5.57
N MET A 154 3.03 -2.82 5.31
CA MET A 154 4.04 -2.55 4.28
C MET A 154 5.47 -2.79 4.78
N GLY A 155 5.77 -2.50 6.05
CA GLY A 155 7.09 -2.72 6.64
C GLY A 155 7.29 -4.16 7.10
N THR A 156 6.45 -4.66 8.02
CA THR A 156 6.70 -5.98 8.64
C THR A 156 6.16 -7.14 7.83
N ILE A 157 4.89 -7.11 7.41
CA ILE A 157 4.25 -8.25 6.72
C ILE A 157 4.89 -8.51 5.35
N ILE A 158 5.16 -7.46 4.55
CA ILE A 158 5.83 -7.64 3.25
C ILE A 158 7.22 -8.25 3.44
N ILE A 159 8.00 -7.80 4.43
CA ILE A 159 9.34 -8.34 4.73
C ILE A 159 9.25 -9.81 5.13
N ALA A 160 8.33 -10.14 6.05
CA ALA A 160 8.15 -11.52 6.52
C ALA A 160 7.70 -12.46 5.40
N LEU A 161 6.78 -12.04 4.53
CA LEU A 161 6.36 -12.83 3.37
C LEU A 161 7.48 -12.97 2.34
N SER A 162 8.24 -11.90 2.06
CA SER A 162 9.38 -11.96 1.14
C SER A 162 10.44 -12.94 1.61
N PHE A 163 10.76 -12.93 2.90
CA PHE A 163 11.64 -13.88 3.54
C PHE A 163 11.08 -15.31 3.47
N TYR A 164 9.80 -15.48 3.83
CA TYR A 164 9.11 -16.78 3.79
C TYR A 164 9.13 -17.41 2.40
N PHE A 165 8.92 -16.64 1.35
CA PHE A 165 8.95 -17.18 -0.03
C PHE A 165 10.31 -17.75 -0.41
N GLN A 166 11.38 -17.32 0.23
CA GLN A 166 12.72 -17.84 -0.03
C GLN A 166 13.09 -18.99 0.90
N THR A 167 12.73 -18.89 2.18
CA THR A 167 13.17 -19.84 3.23
C THR A 167 12.16 -20.94 3.54
N GLY A 168 10.86 -20.69 3.32
CA GLY A 168 9.76 -21.60 3.70
C GLY A 168 9.34 -21.51 5.18
N PHE A 169 9.94 -20.61 5.98
CA PHE A 169 9.57 -20.38 7.39
C PHE A 169 9.65 -18.89 7.74
N VAL A 170 9.11 -18.52 8.91
CA VAL A 170 9.26 -17.21 9.53
C VAL A 170 9.79 -17.41 10.95
N ASN A 171 10.78 -16.63 11.37
CA ASN A 171 11.35 -16.64 12.71
C ASN A 171 11.19 -15.26 13.39
N ALA A 172 11.53 -15.17 14.67
CA ALA A 172 11.46 -13.92 15.41
C ALA A 172 12.43 -12.86 14.87
N ASP A 173 13.58 -13.26 14.35
CA ASP A 173 14.61 -12.35 13.86
C ASP A 173 14.09 -11.50 12.72
N ILE A 174 13.37 -12.09 11.74
CA ILE A 174 12.82 -11.32 10.61
C ILE A 174 11.81 -10.26 11.07
N ILE A 175 11.09 -10.52 12.15
CA ILE A 175 10.18 -9.55 12.75
C ILE A 175 10.96 -8.39 13.37
N VAL A 176 12.00 -8.69 14.15
CA VAL A 176 12.84 -7.67 14.78
C VAL A 176 13.55 -6.79 13.74
N VAL A 177 14.17 -7.41 12.73
CA VAL A 177 14.90 -6.66 11.69
C VAL A 177 13.96 -5.88 10.74
N SER A 178 12.66 -6.17 10.75
CA SER A 178 11.67 -5.39 10.00
C SER A 178 11.31 -4.04 10.66
N LEU A 179 11.57 -3.87 11.98
CA LEU A 179 11.16 -2.69 12.74
C LEU A 179 11.67 -1.36 12.16
N PRO A 180 12.91 -1.22 11.65
CA PRO A 180 13.33 0.02 11.02
C PRO A 180 12.44 0.43 9.84
N LEU A 181 12.08 -0.51 8.95
CA LEU A 181 11.21 -0.22 7.81
C LEU A 181 9.75 0.01 8.23
N PHE A 182 9.27 -0.70 9.26
CA PHE A 182 7.99 -0.40 9.89
C PHE A 182 7.92 1.08 10.35
N ILE A 183 8.94 1.53 11.08
CA ILE A 183 9.00 2.91 11.59
C ILE A 183 9.14 3.92 10.43
N MET A 184 10.00 3.66 9.46
CA MET A 184 10.20 4.55 8.32
C MET A 184 8.94 4.73 7.48
N ILE A 185 8.20 3.67 7.20
CA ILE A 185 6.95 3.73 6.43
C ILE A 185 5.88 4.50 7.22
N GLY A 186 5.75 4.22 8.52
CA GLY A 186 4.88 4.99 9.40
C GLY A 186 5.24 6.47 9.45
N ALA A 187 6.53 6.80 9.51
CA ALA A 187 7.02 8.18 9.51
C ALA A 187 6.76 8.91 8.17
N ILE A 188 6.89 8.23 7.03
CA ILE A 188 6.52 8.80 5.71
C ILE A 188 5.04 9.20 5.71
N LEU A 189 4.17 8.33 6.22
CA LEU A 189 2.75 8.62 6.30
C LEU A 189 2.45 9.74 7.30
N LEU A 190 3.11 9.73 8.46
CA LEU A 190 3.00 10.80 9.44
C LEU A 190 3.38 12.17 8.83
N ALA A 191 4.47 12.22 8.06
CA ALA A 191 4.87 13.44 7.36
C ALA A 191 3.80 13.94 6.38
N ASN A 192 3.14 13.02 5.64
CA ASN A 192 2.00 13.38 4.78
C ASN A 192 0.83 13.92 5.61
N ASN A 193 0.46 13.26 6.71
CA ASN A 193 -0.64 13.70 7.57
C ASN A 193 -0.35 15.05 8.27
N ILE A 194 0.92 15.35 8.57
CA ILE A 194 1.34 16.67 9.08
C ILE A 194 1.21 17.74 7.99
N ARG A 195 1.62 17.44 6.75
CA ARG A 195 1.47 18.37 5.62
C ARG A 195 0.00 18.71 5.39
N ASP A 196 -0.87 17.70 5.39
CA ASP A 196 -2.27 17.82 5.01
C ASP A 196 -3.20 18.09 6.21
N LEU A 197 -2.65 18.37 7.40
CA LEU A 197 -3.34 18.44 8.70
C LEU A 197 -4.59 19.32 8.69
N ASP A 198 -4.52 20.52 8.11
CA ASP A 198 -5.62 21.48 8.13
C ASP A 198 -6.78 20.99 7.25
N ASN A 199 -6.48 20.50 6.04
CA ASN A 199 -7.48 19.90 5.13
C ASN A 199 -8.11 18.64 5.72
N ASP A 200 -7.32 17.79 6.35
CA ASP A 200 -7.76 16.57 7.00
C ASP A 200 -8.69 16.87 8.18
N LYS A 201 -8.38 17.90 8.96
CA LYS A 201 -9.20 18.36 10.10
C LYS A 201 -10.55 18.91 9.61
N GLU A 202 -10.57 19.73 8.57
CA GLU A 202 -11.80 20.25 7.94
C GLU A 202 -12.70 19.12 7.44
N SER A 203 -12.10 18.03 6.96
CA SER A 203 -12.78 16.84 6.42
C SER A 203 -13.24 15.85 7.49
N GLY A 204 -13.03 16.14 8.78
CA GLY A 204 -13.46 15.31 9.89
C GLY A 204 -12.57 14.10 10.18
N ARG A 205 -11.37 14.02 9.59
CA ARG A 205 -10.36 13.01 9.94
C ARG A 205 -9.87 13.22 11.37
N ARG A 206 -9.41 12.14 12.00
CA ARG A 206 -8.81 12.14 13.34
C ARG A 206 -7.47 11.41 13.30
N THR A 207 -6.57 11.84 12.43
CA THR A 207 -5.22 11.28 12.32
C THR A 207 -4.40 11.57 13.57
N TYR A 208 -3.32 10.81 13.78
CA TYR A 208 -2.40 11.05 14.90
C TYR A 208 -1.84 12.49 14.88
N ALA A 209 -1.49 12.99 13.69
CA ALA A 209 -1.03 14.37 13.50
C ALA A 209 -2.03 15.42 13.99
N ILE A 210 -3.34 15.19 13.78
CA ILE A 210 -4.40 16.09 14.26
C ILE A 210 -4.53 16.06 15.80
N LEU A 211 -4.39 14.88 16.41
CA LEU A 211 -4.51 14.71 17.86
C LEU A 211 -3.34 15.36 18.62
N VAL A 212 -2.14 15.25 18.08
CA VAL A 212 -0.91 15.76 18.72
C VAL A 212 -0.63 17.22 18.35
N GLY A 213 -0.99 17.63 17.13
CA GLY A 213 -0.73 18.96 16.57
C GLY A 213 0.68 19.09 15.98
N ARG A 214 0.87 20.16 15.15
CA ARG A 214 2.14 20.41 14.43
C ARG A 214 3.34 20.75 15.30
N ASN A 215 3.10 21.27 16.51
CA ASN A 215 4.15 21.85 17.36
C ASN A 215 4.61 20.90 18.48
N ASN A 216 4.15 19.66 18.48
CA ASN A 216 4.53 18.60 19.39
C ASN A 216 5.09 17.43 18.61
#